data_8c6fc74832642a3cfa644de4c36f332d
#
_entry.id   8c6fc74832642a3cfa644de4c36f332d
#
_cell.length_a   1.000
_cell.length_b   1.000
_cell.length_c   1.000
_cell.angle_alpha   90.00
_cell.angle_beta   90.00
_cell.angle_gamma   90.00
#
_symmetry.space_group_name_H-M   'P 1'
#
loop_
_entity.id
_entity.type
_entity.pdbx_description
1 polymer ?
#
loop_
_entity_poly.entity_id
_entity_poly.type
_entity_poly.pdbx_seq_one_letter_code
_entity_poly.pdbx_strand_id
1 'polypeptide(L)'
;WNDTVNLPAGAESLFVANLYGRALGEMIDLARHLGDGEAAARYAAYYDEMRARFEAHAWDGAWYRRYFDAEGQPLGSAANRHGQIYANAQSWPVLSGFASPARARQALDALRDRLNTRHGIKLSAPGYDGYDPGLGGISTYPPGAKENGGIFLHANPWVIIAEALLGNGDRAFEYYHQILPAAQNDRIDTFQCEPYVYPQNILGDEHPQFGLARNSWLTGTASWAYQAGSQYILGIRPTYDGLLVDPCLPATWPGFRASRHFRGAIYDIEVENPDGASKGVRRLVVDGQEIEGQVVPVFADGARHRVQVIMGHTP
;
A
#
# COMPACT_ATOMS: atom_id res chain seq x y z
N TRP A 1 -8.74 -9.31 8.05
CA TRP A 1 -8.23 -8.12 8.75
C TRP A 1 -9.25 -7.47 9.70
N ASN A 2 -10.40 -8.11 9.86
CA ASN A 2 -11.39 -7.81 10.91
C ASN A 2 -11.60 -9.01 11.85
N ASP A 3 -10.82 -10.05 11.69
CA ASP A 3 -10.94 -11.33 12.41
C ASP A 3 -10.56 -11.24 13.90
N THR A 4 -9.84 -10.21 14.29
CA THR A 4 -9.48 -9.93 15.69
C THR A 4 -10.33 -8.85 16.36
N VAL A 5 -11.31 -8.28 15.66
CA VAL A 5 -12.25 -7.30 16.22
C VAL A 5 -13.67 -7.82 16.15
N ASN A 6 -14.47 -7.53 17.19
CA ASN A 6 -15.89 -7.87 17.19
C ASN A 6 -16.66 -6.88 16.31
N LEU A 7 -17.26 -7.39 15.22
CA LEU A 7 -18.13 -6.62 14.35
C LEU A 7 -19.50 -7.31 14.28
N PRO A 8 -20.36 -7.14 15.31
CA PRO A 8 -21.71 -7.72 15.31
C PRO A 8 -22.59 -7.09 14.23
N ALA A 9 -23.79 -7.63 14.03
CA ALA A 9 -24.75 -7.08 13.09
C ALA A 9 -25.00 -5.59 13.37
N GLY A 10 -24.94 -4.77 12.31
CA GLY A 10 -25.02 -3.31 12.41
C GLY A 10 -23.67 -2.59 12.47
N ALA A 11 -22.56 -3.29 12.72
CA ALA A 11 -21.24 -2.69 12.64
C ALA A 11 -20.77 -2.54 11.18
N GLU A 12 -19.97 -1.50 10.90
CA GLU A 12 -19.53 -1.13 9.55
C GLU A 12 -18.01 -1.02 9.47
N SER A 13 -17.37 -1.85 8.64
CA SER A 13 -15.92 -1.82 8.42
C SER A 13 -15.52 -0.90 7.28
N LEU A 14 -14.84 0.18 7.59
CA LEU A 14 -14.30 1.11 6.60
C LEU A 14 -13.18 0.48 5.75
N PHE A 15 -12.48 -0.52 6.30
CA PHE A 15 -11.52 -1.31 5.52
C PHE A 15 -12.21 -2.14 4.43
N VAL A 16 -13.34 -2.79 4.75
CA VAL A 16 -14.12 -3.55 3.76
C VAL A 16 -14.73 -2.62 2.71
N ALA A 17 -15.19 -1.43 3.10
CA ALA A 17 -15.67 -0.43 2.15
C ALA A 17 -14.59 -0.05 1.12
N ASN A 18 -13.34 0.11 1.54
CA ASN A 18 -12.21 0.39 0.63
C ASN A 18 -11.85 -0.83 -0.24
N LEU A 19 -11.90 -2.05 0.29
CA LEU A 19 -11.74 -3.27 -0.52
C LEU A 19 -12.80 -3.36 -1.60
N TYR A 20 -14.04 -3.06 -1.27
CA TYR A 20 -15.14 -2.99 -2.24
C TYR A 20 -14.89 -1.94 -3.31
N GLY A 21 -14.43 -0.72 -2.93
CA GLY A 21 -14.05 0.32 -3.87
C GLY A 21 -12.93 -0.12 -4.83
N ARG A 22 -11.89 -0.77 -4.31
CA ARG A 22 -10.80 -1.32 -5.14
C ARG A 22 -11.33 -2.40 -6.10
N ALA A 23 -12.15 -3.32 -5.61
CA ALA A 23 -12.75 -4.36 -6.44
C ALA A 23 -13.63 -3.78 -7.56
N LEU A 24 -14.43 -2.74 -7.26
CA LEU A 24 -15.22 -2.05 -8.27
C LEU A 24 -14.34 -1.40 -9.34
N GLY A 25 -13.21 -0.77 -8.97
CA GLY A 25 -12.23 -0.25 -9.93
C GLY A 25 -11.74 -1.32 -10.90
N GLU A 26 -11.32 -2.48 -10.39
CA GLU A 26 -10.88 -3.61 -11.22
C GLU A 26 -12.01 -4.14 -12.12
N MET A 27 -13.26 -4.20 -11.62
CA MET A 27 -14.43 -4.64 -12.41
C MET A 27 -14.82 -3.64 -13.49
N ILE A 28 -14.65 -2.34 -13.25
CA ILE A 28 -14.86 -1.28 -14.26
C ILE A 28 -13.85 -1.47 -15.40
N ASP A 29 -12.58 -1.64 -15.07
CA ASP A 29 -11.53 -1.80 -16.08
C ASP A 29 -11.70 -3.10 -16.88
N LEU A 30 -12.07 -4.20 -16.22
CA LEU A 30 -12.39 -5.46 -16.87
C LEU A 30 -13.60 -5.32 -17.82
N ALA A 31 -14.68 -4.71 -17.37
CA ALA A 31 -15.88 -4.52 -18.20
C ALA A 31 -15.59 -3.65 -19.42
N ARG A 32 -14.81 -2.59 -19.27
CA ARG A 32 -14.35 -1.76 -20.39
C ARG A 32 -13.51 -2.56 -21.39
N HIS A 33 -12.58 -3.36 -20.90
CA HIS A 33 -11.74 -4.22 -21.74
C HIS A 33 -12.55 -5.24 -22.56
N LEU A 34 -13.63 -5.77 -21.96
CA LEU A 34 -14.55 -6.70 -22.60
C LEU A 34 -15.59 -6.01 -23.49
N GLY A 35 -15.63 -4.68 -23.55
CA GLY A 35 -16.61 -3.91 -24.30
C GLY A 35 -18.02 -3.88 -23.68
N ASP A 36 -18.16 -4.29 -22.40
CA ASP A 36 -19.42 -4.25 -21.66
C ASP A 36 -19.62 -2.88 -20.99
N GLY A 37 -20.09 -1.93 -21.79
CA GLY A 37 -20.32 -0.56 -21.33
C GLY A 37 -21.43 -0.44 -20.27
N GLU A 38 -22.43 -1.34 -20.27
CA GLU A 38 -23.51 -1.34 -19.29
C GLU A 38 -22.98 -1.77 -17.90
N ALA A 39 -22.22 -2.87 -17.84
CA ALA A 39 -21.58 -3.30 -16.61
C ALA A 39 -20.59 -2.27 -16.09
N ALA A 40 -19.77 -1.66 -16.95
CA ALA A 40 -18.83 -0.61 -16.57
C ALA A 40 -19.55 0.60 -15.93
N ALA A 41 -20.65 1.06 -16.52
CA ALA A 41 -21.44 2.17 -15.99
C ALA A 41 -22.10 1.82 -14.64
N ARG A 42 -22.63 0.61 -14.50
CA ARG A 42 -23.23 0.13 -13.25
C ARG A 42 -22.22 0.05 -12.10
N TYR A 43 -21.03 -0.51 -12.36
CA TYR A 43 -19.97 -0.57 -11.35
C TYR A 43 -19.41 0.81 -11.00
N ALA A 44 -19.33 1.72 -11.97
CA ALA A 44 -18.95 3.12 -11.71
C ALA A 44 -19.95 3.82 -10.79
N ALA A 45 -21.24 3.63 -10.99
CA ALA A 45 -22.26 4.18 -10.11
C ALA A 45 -22.16 3.66 -8.66
N TYR A 46 -21.89 2.36 -8.46
CA TYR A 46 -21.63 1.79 -7.13
C TYR A 46 -20.37 2.32 -6.49
N TYR A 47 -19.31 2.51 -7.29
CA TYR A 47 -18.08 3.11 -6.84
C TYR A 47 -18.26 4.53 -6.33
N ASP A 48 -18.94 5.38 -7.12
CA ASP A 48 -19.17 6.78 -6.79
C ASP A 48 -20.09 6.93 -5.55
N GLU A 49 -21.12 6.10 -5.43
CA GLU A 49 -21.99 6.07 -4.25
C GLU A 49 -21.21 5.70 -2.98
N MET A 50 -20.43 4.62 -3.03
CA MET A 50 -19.65 4.18 -1.86
C MET A 50 -18.57 5.19 -1.49
N ARG A 51 -17.88 5.77 -2.48
CA ARG A 51 -16.90 6.83 -2.27
C ARG A 51 -17.52 8.04 -1.57
N ALA A 52 -18.69 8.49 -2.02
CA ALA A 52 -19.37 9.63 -1.41
C ALA A 52 -19.74 9.37 0.06
N ARG A 53 -20.28 8.16 0.35
CA ARG A 53 -20.58 7.74 1.73
C ARG A 53 -19.32 7.66 2.59
N PHE A 54 -18.25 7.06 2.07
CA PHE A 54 -16.98 6.93 2.77
C PHE A 54 -16.40 8.32 3.11
N GLU A 55 -16.31 9.23 2.15
CA GLU A 55 -15.76 10.58 2.35
C GLU A 55 -16.60 11.42 3.33
N ALA A 56 -17.91 11.17 3.40
CA ALA A 56 -18.81 11.88 4.33
C ALA A 56 -18.64 11.43 5.79
N HIS A 57 -18.35 10.14 6.04
CA HIS A 57 -18.41 9.56 7.38
C HIS A 57 -17.10 9.07 7.95
N ALA A 58 -16.11 8.71 7.09
CA ALA A 58 -14.89 8.05 7.55
C ALA A 58 -13.83 9.00 8.13
N TRP A 59 -13.88 10.30 7.84
CA TRP A 59 -12.86 11.27 8.22
C TRP A 59 -12.98 11.71 9.69
N ASP A 60 -11.86 11.69 10.42
CA ASP A 60 -11.76 12.05 11.84
C ASP A 60 -11.04 13.39 12.08
N GLY A 61 -10.95 14.24 11.05
CA GLY A 61 -10.30 15.56 11.13
C GLY A 61 -8.82 15.56 10.72
N ALA A 62 -8.06 14.50 11.01
CA ALA A 62 -6.65 14.37 10.64
C ALA A 62 -6.30 13.04 9.95
N TRP A 63 -7.14 12.01 10.11
CA TRP A 63 -6.98 10.69 9.52
C TRP A 63 -8.31 9.98 9.33
N TYR A 64 -8.34 8.80 8.73
CA TYR A 64 -9.54 7.99 8.55
C TYR A 64 -9.74 7.03 9.72
N ARG A 65 -10.99 6.90 10.17
CA ARG A 65 -11.44 5.94 11.18
C ARG A 65 -11.30 4.51 10.68
N ARG A 66 -11.30 3.55 11.62
CA ARG A 66 -11.13 2.13 11.32
C ARG A 66 -12.47 1.42 11.03
N TYR A 67 -13.46 1.62 11.88
CA TYR A 67 -14.82 1.08 11.76
C TYR A 67 -15.80 1.81 12.69
N PHE A 68 -17.09 1.51 12.51
CA PHE A 68 -18.14 1.87 13.46
C PHE A 68 -18.67 0.60 14.09
N ASP A 69 -18.90 0.59 15.41
CA ASP A 69 -19.54 -0.52 16.10
C ASP A 69 -21.05 -0.58 15.80
N ALA A 70 -21.77 -1.53 16.41
CA ALA A 70 -23.21 -1.71 16.18
C ALA A 70 -24.05 -0.53 16.65
N GLU A 71 -23.55 0.26 17.58
CA GLU A 71 -24.17 1.48 18.13
C GLU A 71 -23.75 2.74 17.36
N GLY A 72 -22.97 2.59 16.27
CA GLY A 72 -22.46 3.69 15.46
C GLY A 72 -21.31 4.48 16.09
N GLN A 73 -20.67 3.95 17.16
CA GLN A 73 -19.52 4.61 17.77
C GLN A 73 -18.26 4.37 16.92
N PRO A 74 -17.44 5.42 16.67
CA PRO A 74 -16.25 5.29 15.86
C PRO A 74 -15.10 4.65 16.62
N LEU A 75 -14.40 3.71 15.97
CA LEU A 75 -13.09 3.22 16.40
C LEU A 75 -12.03 3.66 15.37
N GLY A 76 -10.81 3.89 15.85
CA GLY A 76 -9.77 4.54 15.04
C GLY A 76 -9.91 6.06 15.03
N SER A 77 -10.50 6.65 16.05
CA SER A 77 -10.73 8.08 16.23
C SER A 77 -9.78 8.66 17.27
N ALA A 78 -9.42 9.93 17.12
CA ALA A 78 -8.70 10.71 18.14
C ALA A 78 -9.41 10.74 19.50
N ALA A 79 -10.74 10.54 19.51
CA ALA A 79 -11.53 10.49 20.74
C ALA A 79 -11.40 9.17 21.52
N ASN A 80 -10.88 8.11 20.90
CA ASN A 80 -10.67 6.83 21.57
C ASN A 80 -9.47 6.93 22.52
N ARG A 81 -9.51 6.20 23.62
CA ARG A 81 -8.37 6.09 24.56
C ARG A 81 -7.23 5.28 23.96
N HIS A 82 -7.56 4.17 23.30
CA HIS A 82 -6.65 3.23 22.62
C HIS A 82 -7.05 3.07 21.17
N GLY A 83 -6.15 2.56 20.32
CA GLY A 83 -6.46 2.31 18.91
C GLY A 83 -6.95 3.56 18.17
N GLN A 84 -6.32 4.71 18.40
CA GLN A 84 -6.75 5.99 17.80
C GLN A 84 -6.53 6.03 16.29
N ILE A 85 -5.47 5.38 15.80
CA ILE A 85 -5.12 5.36 14.38
C ILE A 85 -4.69 3.96 13.97
N TYR A 86 -5.05 3.55 12.73
CA TYR A 86 -4.71 2.26 12.14
C TYR A 86 -4.09 2.44 10.76
N ALA A 87 -2.99 1.73 10.47
CA ALA A 87 -2.24 1.86 9.22
C ALA A 87 -3.07 1.50 7.98
N ASN A 88 -3.83 0.41 8.04
CA ASN A 88 -4.68 -0.02 6.93
C ASN A 88 -5.85 0.95 6.65
N ALA A 89 -6.34 1.66 7.66
CA ALA A 89 -7.37 2.68 7.48
C ALA A 89 -6.83 3.94 6.76
N GLN A 90 -5.52 4.16 6.72
CA GLN A 90 -4.91 5.29 6.01
C GLN A 90 -4.43 4.91 4.61
N SER A 91 -3.88 3.71 4.43
CA SER A 91 -3.37 3.26 3.14
C SER A 91 -4.48 2.88 2.16
N TRP A 92 -5.51 2.15 2.61
CA TRP A 92 -6.55 1.63 1.72
C TRP A 92 -7.44 2.68 1.06
N PRO A 93 -7.77 3.84 1.68
CA PRO A 93 -8.45 4.93 0.97
C PRO A 93 -7.67 5.49 -0.22
N VAL A 94 -6.34 5.40 -0.18
CA VAL A 94 -5.48 5.74 -1.33
C VAL A 94 -5.54 4.63 -2.39
N LEU A 95 -5.41 3.36 -1.99
CA LEU A 95 -5.43 2.21 -2.90
C LEU A 95 -6.78 2.04 -3.61
N SER A 96 -7.88 2.37 -2.95
CA SER A 96 -9.23 2.33 -3.54
C SER A 96 -9.53 3.57 -4.40
N GLY A 97 -8.77 4.66 -4.23
CA GLY A 97 -9.06 5.94 -4.86
C GLY A 97 -10.21 6.71 -4.19
N PHE A 98 -10.66 6.29 -3.00
CA PHE A 98 -11.73 6.99 -2.27
C PHE A 98 -11.24 8.29 -1.64
N ALA A 99 -9.99 8.33 -1.15
CA ALA A 99 -9.44 9.52 -0.53
C ALA A 99 -9.22 10.64 -1.56
N SER A 100 -9.64 11.86 -1.21
CA SER A 100 -9.21 13.05 -1.95
C SER A 100 -7.70 13.26 -1.79
N PRO A 101 -7.00 13.86 -2.76
CA PRO A 101 -5.53 14.04 -2.69
C PRO A 101 -5.06 14.77 -1.42
N ALA A 102 -5.84 15.72 -0.92
CA ALA A 102 -5.50 16.46 0.30
C ALA A 102 -5.61 15.59 1.54
N ARG A 103 -6.73 14.87 1.69
CA ARG A 103 -6.94 13.94 2.84
C ARG A 103 -5.98 12.75 2.79
N ALA A 104 -5.67 12.24 1.59
CA ALA A 104 -4.69 11.17 1.40
C ALA A 104 -3.32 11.57 1.96
N ARG A 105 -2.80 12.75 1.60
CA ARG A 105 -1.53 13.26 2.14
C ARG A 105 -1.59 13.44 3.64
N GLN A 106 -2.63 14.10 4.15
CA GLN A 106 -2.80 14.34 5.59
C GLN A 106 -2.88 13.02 6.39
N ALA A 107 -3.61 12.02 5.88
CA ALA A 107 -3.72 10.71 6.52
C ALA A 107 -2.38 9.96 6.55
N LEU A 108 -1.60 9.99 5.46
CA LEU A 108 -0.28 9.37 5.43
C LEU A 108 0.76 10.15 6.26
N ASP A 109 0.66 11.46 6.38
CA ASP A 109 1.48 12.25 7.31
C ASP A 109 1.14 11.88 8.77
N ALA A 110 -0.14 11.80 9.14
CA ALA A 110 -0.55 11.35 10.48
C ALA A 110 -0.11 9.90 10.78
N LEU A 111 -0.16 9.01 9.77
CA LEU A 111 0.39 7.65 9.88
C LEU A 111 1.90 7.69 10.15
N ARG A 112 2.65 8.49 9.38
CA ARG A 112 4.11 8.63 9.58
C ARG A 112 4.42 9.10 11.00
N ASP A 113 3.76 10.14 11.47
CA ASP A 113 4.03 10.76 12.77
C ASP A 113 3.70 9.84 13.96
N ARG A 114 2.70 8.94 13.80
CA ARG A 114 2.15 8.16 14.91
C ARG A 114 2.51 6.68 14.88
N LEU A 115 2.76 6.13 13.68
CA LEU A 115 2.92 4.68 13.50
C LEU A 115 4.30 4.28 12.96
N ASN A 116 5.07 5.19 12.36
CA ASN A 116 6.38 4.84 11.81
C ASN A 116 7.39 4.57 12.93
N THR A 117 8.16 3.50 12.75
CA THR A 117 9.28 3.13 13.61
C THR A 117 10.48 2.75 12.74
N ARG A 118 11.65 2.58 13.33
CA ARG A 118 12.85 2.10 12.62
C ARG A 118 12.73 0.66 12.06
N HIS A 119 11.71 -0.10 12.49
CA HIS A 119 11.49 -1.50 12.08
C HIS A 119 10.28 -1.66 11.15
N GLY A 120 9.62 -0.58 10.78
CA GLY A 120 8.42 -0.55 9.96
C GLY A 120 7.25 0.18 10.64
N ILE A 121 6.10 0.09 9.99
CA ILE A 121 4.87 0.79 10.41
C ILE A 121 4.08 -0.09 11.36
N LYS A 122 3.75 0.42 12.56
CA LYS A 122 2.81 -0.24 13.49
C LYS A 122 1.42 -0.32 12.89
N LEU A 123 0.69 -1.37 13.24
CA LEU A 123 -0.68 -1.53 12.73
C LEU A 123 -1.63 -0.50 13.34
N SER A 124 -1.46 -0.17 14.61
CA SER A 124 -2.29 0.79 15.35
C SER A 124 -1.51 1.45 16.50
N ALA A 125 -2.04 2.55 17.03
CA ALA A 125 -1.54 3.22 18.25
C ALA A 125 -2.65 4.08 18.89
N PRO A 126 -2.55 4.30 20.24
CA PRO A 126 -1.81 3.48 21.19
C PRO A 126 -2.42 2.08 21.33
N GLY A 127 -1.63 1.13 21.79
CA GLY A 127 -2.07 -0.26 22.02
C GLY A 127 -3.12 -0.36 23.14
N TYR A 128 -3.95 -1.39 23.08
CA TYR A 128 -4.93 -1.71 24.14
C TYR A 128 -4.22 -2.30 25.35
N ASP A 129 -4.53 -1.82 26.56
CA ASP A 129 -3.85 -2.17 27.82
C ASP A 129 -4.54 -3.30 28.60
N GLY A 130 -5.46 -4.03 28.00
CA GLY A 130 -6.16 -5.18 28.59
C GLY A 130 -7.29 -5.69 27.73
N TYR A 131 -7.81 -6.86 28.09
CA TYR A 131 -8.90 -7.51 27.36
C TYR A 131 -10.20 -6.73 27.51
N ASP A 132 -10.76 -6.36 26.38
CA ASP A 132 -12.10 -5.78 26.24
C ASP A 132 -12.96 -6.68 25.36
N PRO A 133 -14.00 -7.33 25.89
CA PRO A 133 -14.88 -8.20 25.12
C PRO A 133 -15.67 -7.45 24.00
N GLY A 134 -15.88 -6.14 24.16
CA GLY A 134 -16.50 -5.31 23.14
C GLY A 134 -15.61 -5.15 21.89
N LEU A 135 -14.30 -5.08 22.09
CA LEU A 135 -13.31 -4.98 21.02
C LEU A 135 -12.94 -6.33 20.42
N GLY A 136 -12.92 -7.39 21.25
CA GLY A 136 -12.58 -8.76 20.84
C GLY A 136 -11.10 -9.10 20.91
N GLY A 137 -10.68 -10.05 20.07
CA GLY A 137 -9.37 -10.69 20.12
C GLY A 137 -8.16 -9.73 20.04
N ILE A 138 -8.27 -8.58 19.39
CA ILE A 138 -7.20 -7.59 19.31
C ILE A 138 -6.71 -7.16 20.70
N SER A 139 -7.61 -7.03 21.65
CA SER A 139 -7.32 -6.61 23.02
C SER A 139 -6.73 -7.72 23.91
N THR A 140 -6.66 -8.98 23.41
CA THR A 140 -6.00 -10.08 24.13
C THR A 140 -4.49 -10.08 24.01
N TYR A 141 -3.95 -9.43 22.96
CA TYR A 141 -2.51 -9.34 22.77
C TYR A 141 -1.91 -8.24 23.65
N PRO A 142 -0.68 -8.39 24.16
CA PRO A 142 -0.01 -7.32 24.87
C PRO A 142 0.24 -6.13 23.93
N PRO A 143 0.30 -4.89 24.46
CA PRO A 143 0.65 -3.71 23.67
C PRO A 143 1.95 -3.91 22.89
N GLY A 144 1.96 -3.50 21.62
CA GLY A 144 3.09 -3.69 20.72
C GLY A 144 3.19 -5.07 20.09
N ALA A 145 2.23 -5.97 20.31
CA ALA A 145 2.27 -7.33 19.72
C ALA A 145 1.12 -7.55 18.74
N LYS A 146 1.43 -8.22 17.61
CA LYS A 146 0.45 -8.58 16.57
C LYS A 146 -0.42 -7.38 16.17
N GLU A 147 -1.75 -7.56 16.17
CA GLU A 147 -2.70 -6.52 15.79
C GLU A 147 -2.82 -5.41 16.83
N ASN A 148 -2.36 -5.65 18.06
CA ASN A 148 -2.39 -4.65 19.13
C ASN A 148 -1.12 -3.77 19.14
N GLY A 149 -0.96 -2.92 18.15
CA GLY A 149 0.17 -1.99 18.07
C GLY A 149 1.50 -2.61 17.62
N GLY A 150 1.52 -3.90 17.24
CA GLY A 150 2.68 -4.52 16.62
C GLY A 150 2.92 -4.00 15.19
N ILE A 151 4.14 -4.16 14.69
CA ILE A 151 4.47 -3.92 13.30
C ILE A 151 4.02 -5.15 12.51
N PHE A 152 2.76 -5.16 12.09
CA PHE A 152 2.17 -6.27 11.36
C PHE A 152 2.58 -6.16 9.89
N LEU A 153 3.54 -6.98 9.47
CA LEU A 153 4.26 -6.75 8.22
C LEU A 153 3.39 -6.79 6.97
N HIS A 154 2.30 -7.55 6.96
CA HIS A 154 1.39 -7.61 5.81
C HIS A 154 0.78 -6.22 5.46
N ALA A 155 0.55 -5.35 6.45
CA ALA A 155 0.00 -4.02 6.22
C ALA A 155 1.03 -3.01 5.66
N ASN A 156 2.32 -3.26 5.87
CA ASN A 156 3.38 -2.33 5.48
C ASN A 156 3.48 -2.11 3.95
N PRO A 157 3.45 -3.15 3.09
CA PRO A 157 3.42 -2.95 1.64
C PRO A 157 2.25 -2.10 1.14
N TRP A 158 1.10 -2.12 1.80
CA TRP A 158 -0.02 -1.25 1.43
C TRP A 158 0.28 0.22 1.68
N VAL A 159 1.00 0.54 2.76
CA VAL A 159 1.48 1.90 3.03
C VAL A 159 2.52 2.32 2.00
N ILE A 160 3.45 1.43 1.64
CA ILE A 160 4.46 1.65 0.60
C ILE A 160 3.79 1.98 -0.73
N ILE A 161 2.79 1.20 -1.12
CA ILE A 161 2.00 1.41 -2.34
C ILE A 161 1.28 2.77 -2.29
N ALA A 162 0.66 3.12 -1.14
CA ALA A 162 -0.03 4.38 -0.98
C ALA A 162 0.91 5.58 -1.15
N GLU A 163 2.10 5.54 -0.55
CA GLU A 163 3.12 6.59 -0.72
C GLU A 163 3.59 6.69 -2.18
N ALA A 164 3.82 5.56 -2.85
CA ALA A 164 4.21 5.52 -4.25
C ALA A 164 3.12 6.08 -5.18
N LEU A 165 1.84 5.80 -4.90
CA LEU A 165 0.72 6.36 -5.64
C LEU A 165 0.63 7.89 -5.50
N LEU A 166 1.00 8.44 -4.33
CA LEU A 166 1.05 9.89 -4.09
C LEU A 166 2.36 10.55 -4.57
N GLY A 167 3.30 9.79 -5.11
CA GLY A 167 4.58 10.30 -5.62
C GLY A 167 5.67 10.51 -4.56
N ASN A 168 5.52 9.94 -3.38
CA ASN A 168 6.47 10.06 -2.27
C ASN A 168 7.55 8.97 -2.33
N GLY A 169 8.43 8.99 -3.34
CA GLY A 169 9.41 7.94 -3.62
C GLY A 169 10.39 7.68 -2.46
N ASP A 170 10.87 8.72 -1.81
CA ASP A 170 11.78 8.60 -0.66
C ASP A 170 11.10 7.87 0.52
N ARG A 171 9.85 8.22 0.86
CA ARG A 171 9.09 7.55 1.92
C ARG A 171 8.73 6.11 1.56
N ALA A 172 8.30 5.87 0.32
CA ALA A 172 7.98 4.53 -0.15
C ALA A 172 9.19 3.60 -0.04
N PHE A 173 10.37 4.06 -0.43
CA PHE A 173 11.60 3.29 -0.32
C PHE A 173 12.09 3.16 1.13
N GLU A 174 12.00 4.21 1.95
CA GLU A 174 12.31 4.15 3.38
C GLU A 174 11.52 3.02 4.06
N TYR A 175 10.19 2.98 3.87
CA TYR A 175 9.34 1.96 4.47
C TYR A 175 9.59 0.57 3.90
N TYR A 176 9.90 0.47 2.60
CA TYR A 176 10.30 -0.79 1.99
C TYR A 176 11.58 -1.33 2.62
N HIS A 177 12.60 -0.47 2.79
CA HIS A 177 13.88 -0.83 3.38
C HIS A 177 13.75 -1.23 4.86
N GLN A 178 12.87 -0.55 5.63
CA GLN A 178 12.63 -0.87 7.04
C GLN A 178 12.15 -2.30 7.26
N ILE A 179 11.37 -2.87 6.33
CA ILE A 179 10.81 -4.22 6.45
C ILE A 179 11.60 -5.27 5.66
N LEU A 180 12.56 -4.86 4.84
CA LEU A 180 13.33 -5.79 3.99
C LEU A 180 14.17 -6.73 4.86
N PRO A 181 14.02 -8.07 4.75
CA PRO A 181 14.78 -9.01 5.59
C PRO A 181 16.30 -8.83 5.51
N ALA A 182 16.85 -8.63 4.30
CA ALA A 182 18.28 -8.42 4.10
C ALA A 182 18.81 -7.13 4.75
N ALA A 183 17.96 -6.14 5.02
CA ALA A 183 18.34 -4.90 5.71
C ALA A 183 18.34 -5.03 7.24
N GLN A 184 18.09 -6.23 7.79
CA GLN A 184 18.08 -6.47 9.24
C GLN A 184 19.40 -7.07 9.75
N ASN A 185 20.40 -7.29 8.89
CA ASN A 185 21.64 -7.99 9.25
C ASN A 185 22.47 -7.27 10.33
N ASP A 186 22.43 -5.94 10.36
CA ASP A 186 23.12 -5.11 11.36
C ASP A 186 22.52 -5.19 12.76
N ARG A 187 21.31 -5.76 12.87
CA ARG A 187 20.53 -5.89 14.12
C ARG A 187 19.94 -7.29 14.32
N ILE A 188 20.60 -8.29 13.76
CA ILE A 188 20.13 -9.68 13.79
C ILE A 188 19.94 -10.22 15.21
N ASP A 189 20.72 -9.77 16.17
CA ASP A 189 20.61 -10.17 17.58
C ASP A 189 19.30 -9.69 18.23
N THR A 190 18.73 -8.60 17.73
CA THR A 190 17.41 -8.10 18.15
C THR A 190 16.30 -8.70 17.29
N PHE A 191 16.51 -8.73 15.98
CA PHE A 191 15.49 -9.16 15.01
C PHE A 191 15.18 -10.67 15.10
N GLN A 192 16.21 -11.51 15.21
CA GLN A 192 16.12 -12.95 15.44
C GLN A 192 15.21 -13.71 14.47
N CYS A 193 15.27 -13.35 13.18
CA CYS A 193 14.56 -14.05 12.11
C CYS A 193 15.53 -14.32 10.96
N GLU A 194 15.24 -15.30 10.14
CA GLU A 194 16.04 -15.65 8.97
C GLU A 194 16.21 -14.43 8.04
N PRO A 195 17.42 -14.13 7.53
CA PRO A 195 17.72 -12.89 6.80
C PRO A 195 17.09 -12.81 5.39
N TYR A 196 16.29 -13.82 5.01
CA TYR A 196 15.58 -13.91 3.73
C TYR A 196 14.07 -14.14 3.91
N VAL A 197 13.53 -13.99 5.15
CA VAL A 197 12.14 -14.27 5.48
C VAL A 197 11.45 -13.04 6.04
N TYR A 198 10.23 -12.79 5.60
CA TYR A 198 9.35 -11.85 6.27
C TYR A 198 8.63 -12.55 7.43
N PRO A 199 8.75 -12.05 8.68
CA PRO A 199 7.94 -12.53 9.80
C PRO A 199 6.51 -11.98 9.68
N GLN A 200 5.56 -12.59 10.42
CA GLN A 200 4.18 -12.07 10.50
C GLN A 200 4.14 -10.67 11.12
N ASN A 201 4.88 -10.51 12.23
CA ASN A 201 4.99 -9.22 12.91
C ASN A 201 6.36 -9.05 13.56
N ILE A 202 6.72 -7.80 13.80
CA ILE A 202 7.82 -7.38 14.66
C ILE A 202 7.19 -6.68 15.86
N LEU A 203 7.69 -6.94 17.07
CA LEU A 203 7.19 -6.30 18.27
C LEU A 203 7.41 -4.80 18.20
N GLY A 204 6.36 -4.02 18.44
CA GLY A 204 6.34 -2.56 18.38
C GLY A 204 6.99 -1.90 19.61
N ASP A 205 7.11 -0.59 19.57
CA ASP A 205 7.80 0.23 20.57
C ASP A 205 7.11 0.28 21.94
N GLU A 206 5.86 -0.15 22.03
CA GLU A 206 5.13 -0.34 23.29
C GLU A 206 5.45 -1.68 23.97
N HIS A 207 6.17 -2.59 23.28
CA HIS A 207 6.57 -3.88 23.84
C HIS A 207 8.02 -3.85 24.35
N PRO A 208 8.32 -4.47 25.52
CA PRO A 208 9.69 -4.49 26.10
C PRO A 208 10.76 -5.07 25.14
N GLN A 209 10.39 -5.97 24.23
CA GLN A 209 11.27 -6.58 23.23
C GLN A 209 11.11 -5.91 21.86
N PHE A 210 11.02 -4.60 21.81
CA PHE A 210 10.90 -3.85 20.55
C PHE A 210 11.94 -4.27 19.51
N GLY A 211 11.47 -4.61 18.32
CA GLY A 211 12.28 -5.03 17.20
C GLY A 211 12.43 -6.55 17.03
N LEU A 212 11.97 -7.36 18.00
CA LEU A 212 11.99 -8.81 17.88
C LEU A 212 10.92 -9.29 16.90
N ALA A 213 11.34 -10.03 15.88
CA ALA A 213 10.43 -10.66 14.91
C ALA A 213 9.73 -11.90 15.50
N ARG A 214 8.49 -12.11 15.07
CA ARG A 214 7.65 -13.24 15.54
C ARG A 214 6.95 -13.90 14.37
N ASN A 215 6.80 -15.22 14.47
CA ASN A 215 6.06 -16.04 13.52
C ASN A 215 6.62 -15.91 12.08
N SER A 216 7.89 -16.29 11.88
CA SER A 216 8.51 -16.37 10.57
C SER A 216 7.71 -17.28 9.62
N TRP A 217 7.70 -16.99 8.34
CA TRP A 217 6.98 -17.71 7.26
C TRP A 217 5.44 -17.56 7.25
N LEU A 218 4.81 -17.13 8.33
CA LEU A 218 3.34 -17.06 8.45
C LEU A 218 2.79 -15.71 8.03
N THR A 219 3.04 -15.30 6.79
CA THR A 219 2.60 -13.97 6.31
C THR A 219 2.45 -13.92 4.79
N GLY A 220 1.51 -13.11 4.32
CA GLY A 220 1.39 -12.72 2.92
C GLY A 220 2.27 -11.54 2.53
N THR A 221 3.16 -11.09 3.40
CA THR A 221 4.01 -9.90 3.17
C THR A 221 4.89 -10.03 1.94
N ALA A 222 5.48 -11.22 1.70
CA ALA A 222 6.42 -11.43 0.60
C ALA A 222 5.82 -11.09 -0.77
N SER A 223 4.60 -11.57 -1.05
CA SER A 223 3.91 -11.29 -2.32
C SER A 223 3.54 -9.81 -2.46
N TRP A 224 3.07 -9.18 -1.39
CA TRP A 224 2.74 -7.76 -1.39
C TRP A 224 3.98 -6.88 -1.46
N ALA A 225 5.09 -7.24 -0.79
CA ALA A 225 6.37 -6.54 -0.90
C ALA A 225 6.94 -6.64 -2.32
N TYR A 226 6.83 -7.82 -2.96
CA TYR A 226 7.20 -7.98 -4.36
C TYR A 226 6.38 -7.05 -5.28
N GLN A 227 5.07 -6.96 -5.07
CA GLN A 227 4.21 -6.04 -5.83
C GLN A 227 4.59 -4.57 -5.55
N ALA A 228 4.74 -4.19 -4.28
CA ALA A 228 5.12 -2.84 -3.90
C ALA A 228 6.45 -2.42 -4.54
N GLY A 229 7.46 -3.28 -4.51
CA GLY A 229 8.76 -3.03 -5.14
C GLY A 229 8.68 -2.97 -6.66
N SER A 230 8.17 -4.03 -7.29
CA SER A 230 8.21 -4.17 -8.76
C SER A 230 7.18 -3.30 -9.49
N GLN A 231 5.95 -3.21 -8.95
CA GLN A 231 4.85 -2.57 -9.65
C GLN A 231 4.61 -1.09 -9.24
N TYR A 232 5.12 -0.67 -8.06
CA TYR A 232 4.87 0.68 -7.57
C TYR A 232 6.16 1.50 -7.36
N ILE A 233 7.23 0.94 -6.75
CA ILE A 233 8.51 1.65 -6.67
C ILE A 233 9.18 1.64 -8.04
N LEU A 234 9.45 0.48 -8.64
CA LEU A 234 9.97 0.40 -10.00
C LEU A 234 8.91 0.75 -11.06
N GLY A 235 7.64 0.70 -10.70
CA GLY A 235 6.53 1.18 -11.51
C GLY A 235 6.22 0.33 -12.76
N ILE A 236 6.65 -0.94 -12.82
CA ILE A 236 6.45 -1.81 -13.98
C ILE A 236 5.21 -2.68 -13.77
N ARG A 237 4.05 -2.24 -14.25
CA ARG A 237 2.74 -2.89 -14.01
C ARG A 237 2.09 -3.42 -15.27
N PRO A 238 1.57 -4.67 -15.27
CA PRO A 238 0.69 -5.14 -16.33
C PRO A 238 -0.65 -4.38 -16.30
N THR A 239 -1.12 -3.99 -17.47
CA THR A 239 -2.48 -3.46 -17.70
C THR A 239 -3.16 -4.25 -18.80
N TYR A 240 -4.44 -3.99 -19.08
CA TYR A 240 -5.13 -4.62 -20.21
C TYR A 240 -4.52 -4.21 -21.55
N ASP A 241 -4.09 -2.96 -21.68
CA ASP A 241 -3.60 -2.37 -22.94
C ASP A 241 -2.10 -2.59 -23.17
N GLY A 242 -1.33 -2.94 -22.13
CA GLY A 242 0.11 -3.10 -22.25
C GLY A 242 0.84 -3.16 -20.92
N LEU A 243 2.12 -2.77 -20.94
CA LEU A 243 2.97 -2.69 -19.76
C LEU A 243 3.13 -1.21 -19.35
N LEU A 244 2.44 -0.81 -18.29
CA LEU A 244 2.60 0.54 -17.73
C LEU A 244 3.98 0.66 -17.09
N VAL A 245 4.71 1.75 -17.40
CA VAL A 245 5.97 2.11 -16.76
C VAL A 245 5.82 3.48 -16.11
N ASP A 246 5.61 3.49 -14.79
CA ASP A 246 5.32 4.68 -13.96
C ASP A 246 6.13 4.61 -12.65
N PRO A 247 7.46 4.79 -12.71
CA PRO A 247 8.35 4.68 -11.55
C PRO A 247 8.05 5.71 -10.46
N CYS A 248 8.23 5.30 -9.20
CA CYS A 248 8.24 6.21 -8.05
C CYS A 248 9.50 5.94 -7.22
N LEU A 249 10.59 6.64 -7.56
CA LEU A 249 11.93 6.37 -7.04
C LEU A 249 12.32 7.36 -5.94
N PRO A 250 13.27 6.96 -5.06
CA PRO A 250 14.00 7.92 -4.26
C PRO A 250 14.68 8.97 -5.16
N ALA A 251 14.65 10.24 -4.76
CA ALA A 251 15.26 11.32 -5.52
C ALA A 251 16.77 11.13 -5.77
N THR A 252 17.43 10.35 -4.92
CA THR A 252 18.88 10.02 -5.03
C THR A 252 19.20 8.91 -6.03
N TRP A 253 18.20 8.20 -6.56
CA TRP A 253 18.46 7.15 -7.53
C TRP A 253 18.58 7.71 -8.94
N PRO A 254 19.71 7.46 -9.63
CA PRO A 254 19.90 7.97 -11.00
C PRO A 254 19.06 7.22 -12.04
N GLY A 255 18.44 6.10 -11.66
CA GLY A 255 17.64 5.23 -12.51
C GLY A 255 17.86 3.76 -12.17
N PHE A 256 17.37 2.88 -13.04
CA PHE A 256 17.56 1.43 -12.91
C PHE A 256 17.42 0.73 -14.26
N ARG A 257 17.76 -0.56 -14.30
CA ARG A 257 17.52 -1.46 -15.43
C ARG A 257 16.73 -2.66 -14.96
N ALA A 258 15.78 -3.10 -15.77
CA ALA A 258 14.97 -4.29 -15.53
C ALA A 258 14.66 -5.02 -16.83
N SER A 259 14.48 -6.33 -16.75
CA SER A 259 13.95 -7.13 -17.87
C SER A 259 12.64 -7.77 -17.43
N ARG A 260 11.58 -7.63 -18.24
CA ARG A 260 10.25 -8.13 -17.94
C ARG A 260 9.74 -9.03 -19.07
N HIS A 261 9.43 -10.28 -18.73
CA HIS A 261 8.63 -11.14 -19.61
C HIS A 261 7.16 -10.76 -19.48
N PHE A 262 6.51 -10.40 -20.58
CA PHE A 262 5.12 -10.01 -20.56
C PHE A 262 4.45 -10.33 -21.89
N ARG A 263 3.35 -11.09 -21.88
CA ARG A 263 2.48 -11.43 -23.01
C ARG A 263 3.23 -11.81 -24.29
N GLY A 264 4.21 -12.73 -24.16
CA GLY A 264 4.91 -13.31 -25.31
C GLY A 264 6.10 -12.51 -25.84
N ALA A 265 6.53 -11.46 -25.17
CA ALA A 265 7.75 -10.71 -25.51
C ALA A 265 8.60 -10.45 -24.26
N ILE A 266 9.82 -9.98 -24.45
CA ILE A 266 10.75 -9.57 -23.40
C ILE A 266 11.00 -8.06 -23.53
N TYR A 267 10.80 -7.33 -22.47
CA TYR A 267 11.00 -5.88 -22.42
C TYR A 267 12.25 -5.57 -21.57
N ASP A 268 13.31 -5.09 -22.21
CA ASP A 268 14.52 -4.63 -21.54
C ASP A 268 14.37 -3.12 -21.26
N ILE A 269 14.06 -2.79 -20.03
CA ILE A 269 13.64 -1.46 -19.59
C ILE A 269 14.83 -0.76 -18.91
N GLU A 270 15.16 0.41 -19.42
CA GLU A 270 16.17 1.31 -18.87
C GLU A 270 15.48 2.61 -18.46
N VAL A 271 15.51 2.91 -17.15
CA VAL A 271 14.96 4.13 -16.58
C VAL A 271 16.11 5.04 -16.16
N GLU A 272 16.06 6.29 -16.61
CA GLU A 272 16.98 7.35 -16.25
C GLU A 272 16.25 8.43 -15.45
N ASN A 273 16.86 8.91 -14.37
CA ASN A 273 16.33 9.97 -13.51
C ASN A 273 17.32 11.13 -13.36
N PRO A 274 17.54 11.90 -14.43
CA PRO A 274 18.59 12.95 -14.44
C PRO A 274 18.28 14.12 -13.50
N ASP A 275 16.99 14.36 -13.24
CA ASP A 275 16.54 15.52 -12.47
C ASP A 275 16.22 15.16 -10.99
N GLY A 276 16.44 13.91 -10.57
CA GLY A 276 16.10 13.44 -9.22
C GLY A 276 14.60 13.50 -8.93
N ALA A 277 13.76 13.29 -9.93
CA ALA A 277 12.31 13.30 -9.77
C ALA A 277 11.84 12.05 -9.02
N SER A 278 11.00 12.21 -8.00
CA SER A 278 10.40 11.04 -7.33
C SER A 278 9.37 10.33 -8.19
N LYS A 279 8.66 11.03 -9.08
CA LYS A 279 7.62 10.47 -9.95
C LYS A 279 7.48 11.27 -11.24
N GLY A 280 6.87 10.64 -12.25
CA GLY A 280 6.60 11.21 -13.56
C GLY A 280 7.52 10.66 -14.65
N VAL A 281 6.97 10.50 -15.84
CA VAL A 281 7.68 10.08 -17.05
C VAL A 281 7.60 11.21 -18.06
N ARG A 282 8.75 11.80 -18.36
CA ARG A 282 8.86 12.89 -19.35
C ARG A 282 8.92 12.34 -20.78
N ARG A 283 9.51 11.14 -20.95
CA ARG A 283 9.71 10.54 -22.26
C ARG A 283 9.73 9.01 -22.17
N LEU A 284 9.02 8.36 -23.09
CA LEU A 284 9.01 6.92 -23.28
C LEU A 284 9.39 6.60 -24.72
N VAL A 285 10.40 5.77 -24.93
CA VAL A 285 10.86 5.31 -26.26
C VAL A 285 10.90 3.79 -26.29
N VAL A 286 10.30 3.18 -27.32
CA VAL A 286 10.32 1.74 -27.52
C VAL A 286 10.92 1.45 -28.90
N ASP A 287 12.00 0.68 -28.95
CA ASP A 287 12.75 0.32 -30.17
C ASP A 287 13.12 1.55 -31.04
N GLY A 288 13.46 2.66 -30.39
CA GLY A 288 13.83 3.91 -31.05
C GLY A 288 12.64 4.79 -31.46
N GLN A 289 11.41 4.36 -31.26
CA GLN A 289 10.20 5.17 -31.52
C GLN A 289 9.64 5.74 -30.21
N GLU A 290 9.36 7.04 -30.19
CA GLU A 290 8.74 7.71 -29.06
C GLU A 290 7.26 7.33 -28.99
N ILE A 291 6.80 6.97 -27.78
CA ILE A 291 5.44 6.55 -27.49
C ILE A 291 4.78 7.64 -26.62
N GLU A 292 3.57 8.01 -26.98
CA GLU A 292 2.76 8.93 -26.15
C GLU A 292 2.23 8.20 -24.91
N GLY A 293 2.33 8.87 -23.75
CA GLY A 293 1.90 8.31 -22.47
C GLY A 293 2.95 7.40 -21.81
N GLN A 294 2.49 6.43 -21.03
CA GLN A 294 3.33 5.59 -20.16
C GLN A 294 3.11 4.07 -20.38
N VAL A 295 2.32 3.68 -21.37
CA VAL A 295 1.98 2.27 -21.63
C VAL A 295 2.74 1.75 -22.85
N VAL A 296 3.65 0.82 -22.59
CA VAL A 296 4.37 0.09 -23.65
C VAL A 296 3.42 -0.92 -24.29
N PRO A 297 3.26 -0.94 -25.63
CA PRO A 297 2.37 -1.87 -26.31
C PRO A 297 2.73 -3.34 -26.11
N VAL A 298 1.75 -4.22 -26.32
CA VAL A 298 1.97 -5.66 -26.37
C VAL A 298 2.45 -6.05 -27.76
N PHE A 299 3.65 -6.64 -27.88
CA PHE A 299 4.19 -7.10 -29.17
C PHE A 299 3.83 -8.57 -29.46
N ALA A 300 3.91 -9.46 -28.46
CA ALA A 300 3.56 -10.89 -28.56
C ALA A 300 4.29 -11.66 -29.67
N ASP A 301 5.50 -11.23 -30.06
CA ASP A 301 6.28 -11.74 -31.19
C ASP A 301 7.47 -12.64 -30.82
N GLY A 302 7.65 -12.89 -29.49
CA GLY A 302 8.77 -13.66 -28.96
C GLY A 302 10.09 -12.90 -28.89
N ALA A 303 10.14 -11.66 -29.34
CA ALA A 303 11.36 -10.88 -29.44
C ALA A 303 11.70 -10.11 -28.14
N ARG A 304 12.86 -9.44 -28.18
CA ARG A 304 13.27 -8.46 -27.16
C ARG A 304 13.04 -7.06 -27.67
N HIS A 305 12.40 -6.24 -26.85
CA HIS A 305 12.11 -4.84 -27.12
C HIS A 305 12.86 -3.96 -26.12
N ARG A 306 13.55 -2.95 -26.63
CA ARG A 306 14.26 -1.97 -25.78
C ARG A 306 13.31 -0.85 -25.40
N VAL A 307 13.13 -0.66 -24.08
CA VAL A 307 12.29 0.40 -23.51
C VAL A 307 13.18 1.39 -22.78
N GLN A 308 13.17 2.64 -23.19
CA GLN A 308 13.93 3.72 -22.58
C GLN A 308 12.95 4.73 -21.96
N VAL A 309 13.14 5.04 -20.69
CA VAL A 309 12.27 5.92 -19.91
C VAL A 309 13.11 7.03 -19.29
N ILE A 310 12.72 8.27 -19.52
CA ILE A 310 13.31 9.42 -18.84
C ILE A 310 12.29 9.98 -17.87
N MET A 311 12.64 9.94 -16.59
CA MET A 311 11.81 10.52 -15.53
C MET A 311 11.85 12.05 -15.55
N GLY A 312 10.83 12.66 -14.98
CA GLY A 312 10.67 14.11 -14.88
C GLY A 312 9.26 14.56 -15.20
N HIS A 313 9.00 15.83 -15.05
CA HIS A 313 7.73 16.43 -15.46
C HIS A 313 7.81 16.86 -16.91
N THR A 314 6.71 16.70 -17.65
CA THR A 314 6.56 17.34 -18.96
C THR A 314 6.49 18.86 -18.76
N PRO A 315 7.20 19.66 -19.55
CA PRO A 315 7.19 21.13 -19.44
C PRO A 315 5.81 21.73 -19.53
#